data_27ae56ca7f68c90fbe8b12f7739f7547
#
_entry.id   27ae56ca7f68c90fbe8b12f7739f7547
#
_cell.length_a   1.000
_cell.length_b   1.000
_cell.length_c   1.000
_cell.angle_alpha   90.00
_cell.angle_beta   90.00
_cell.angle_gamma   90.00
#
_symmetry.space_group_name_H-M   'P 1'
#
loop_
_entity.id
_entity.type
_entity.pdbx_description
1 polymer ?
#
loop_
_entity_poly.entity_id
_entity_poly.type
_entity_poly.pdbx_seq_one_letter_code
_entity_poly.pdbx_strand_id
1 'polypeptide(L)'
;MKKILLLGSGELGKELTISLKRMGCYVITCDAYADAPAMQVSDKAEVFNMLDKDKLKLIIEKHKPDFVVPEVEAIETEVLVEAEINGYTVIPSAKAVNLTMNRDRIRDRAKNLGLKTANFAYAESEEELIFEANKIGTKVAIKPVMSSSGKGQSYANSEDDLKNAWKFAIDGMRGNRKRVIVEEFIDFDYEITLLTILEKSGNVSFCDPIGHFQKRGDYQYSWQPTKCSKKVIINAQNAARKMVLDLGGSGIFGVEFFVTKEDEVIFSELSPRPHDTGMVTMYTQNYSQFDIHARVLLGMPLPEIKLLQSGASHVILAKENATGDYIIEGIEQALEDKSVDFRVFGKPFLKSYRRMGVVLAENLEKAKSAAAKIIVKSKN
;
A
#
# COMPACT_ATOMS: atom_id res chain seq x y z
N MET A 1 -20.78 -4.98 -20.00
CA MET A 1 -19.38 -5.05 -19.54
C MET A 1 -19.10 -3.81 -18.71
N LYS A 2 -18.66 -3.97 -17.45
CA LYS A 2 -18.37 -2.81 -16.58
C LYS A 2 -17.08 -2.14 -17.01
N LYS A 3 -17.09 -0.81 -16.99
CA LYS A 3 -15.93 0.03 -17.35
C LYS A 3 -15.29 0.58 -16.10
N ILE A 4 -14.00 0.28 -15.90
CA ILE A 4 -13.21 0.65 -14.75
C ILE A 4 -12.18 1.70 -15.16
N LEU A 5 -12.10 2.81 -14.45
CA LEU A 5 -11.01 3.78 -14.55
C LEU A 5 -10.11 3.58 -13.33
N LEU A 6 -8.96 2.96 -13.53
CA LEU A 6 -7.98 2.70 -12.48
C LEU A 6 -6.97 3.84 -12.41
N LEU A 7 -6.91 4.52 -11.29
CA LEU A 7 -6.01 5.64 -11.03
C LEU A 7 -4.78 5.15 -10.25
N GLY A 8 -3.75 4.81 -10.98
CA GLY A 8 -2.52 4.17 -10.54
C GLY A 8 -2.26 2.90 -11.33
N SER A 9 -1.14 2.84 -12.05
CA SER A 9 -0.80 1.74 -12.93
C SER A 9 0.45 0.98 -12.48
N GLY A 10 0.73 0.98 -11.17
CA GLY A 10 1.83 0.26 -10.56
C GLY A 10 1.64 -1.27 -10.56
N GLU A 11 2.47 -1.96 -9.79
CA GLU A 11 2.44 -3.42 -9.64
C GLU A 11 1.13 -3.95 -9.06
N LEU A 12 0.58 -3.26 -8.05
CA LEU A 12 -0.70 -3.65 -7.46
C LEU A 12 -1.85 -3.40 -8.45
N GLY A 13 -1.80 -2.27 -9.16
CA GLY A 13 -2.72 -1.95 -10.24
C GLY A 13 -2.70 -2.98 -11.38
N LYS A 14 -1.52 -3.53 -11.72
CA LYS A 14 -1.40 -4.61 -12.71
C LYS A 14 -2.14 -5.87 -12.28
N GLU A 15 -1.89 -6.36 -11.07
CA GLU A 15 -2.56 -7.56 -10.55
C GLU A 15 -4.07 -7.35 -10.39
N LEU A 16 -4.50 -6.17 -9.94
CA LEU A 16 -5.92 -5.82 -9.90
C LEU A 16 -6.54 -5.78 -11.31
N THR A 17 -5.84 -5.21 -12.28
CA THR A 17 -6.30 -5.20 -13.68
C THR A 17 -6.49 -6.62 -14.20
N ILE A 18 -5.53 -7.53 -13.95
CA ILE A 18 -5.64 -8.94 -14.34
C ILE A 18 -6.89 -9.58 -13.72
N SER A 19 -7.16 -9.37 -12.43
CA SER A 19 -8.34 -9.88 -11.76
C SER A 19 -9.64 -9.31 -12.35
N LEU A 20 -9.70 -8.02 -12.63
CA LEU A 20 -10.84 -7.36 -13.29
C LEU A 20 -11.06 -7.89 -14.72
N LYS A 21 -10.00 -8.12 -15.48
CA LYS A 21 -10.07 -8.69 -16.83
C LYS A 21 -10.62 -10.11 -16.81
N ARG A 22 -10.25 -10.96 -15.84
CA ARG A 22 -10.84 -12.30 -15.64
C ARG A 22 -12.36 -12.23 -15.39
N MET A 23 -12.86 -11.12 -14.82
CA MET A 23 -14.30 -10.89 -14.58
C MET A 23 -15.00 -10.16 -15.73
N GLY A 24 -14.34 -10.02 -16.89
CA GLY A 24 -14.93 -9.44 -18.10
C GLY A 24 -15.07 -7.92 -18.07
N CYS A 25 -14.31 -7.20 -17.23
CA CYS A 25 -14.32 -5.74 -17.21
C CYS A 25 -13.52 -5.13 -18.36
N TYR A 26 -13.92 -3.93 -18.79
CA TYR A 26 -13.12 -3.04 -19.62
C TYR A 26 -12.35 -2.11 -18.72
N VAL A 27 -11.02 -2.21 -18.73
CA VAL A 27 -10.16 -1.48 -17.79
C VAL A 27 -9.33 -0.43 -18.51
N ILE A 28 -9.46 0.83 -18.03
CA ILE A 28 -8.66 1.98 -18.46
C ILE A 28 -7.73 2.31 -17.30
N THR A 29 -6.43 2.31 -17.54
CA THR A 29 -5.43 2.57 -16.52
C THR A 29 -4.77 3.92 -16.71
N CYS A 30 -4.52 4.64 -15.61
CA CYS A 30 -3.94 5.98 -15.60
C CYS A 30 -2.64 6.00 -14.78
N ASP A 31 -1.62 6.70 -15.27
CA ASP A 31 -0.41 6.99 -14.51
C ASP A 31 0.29 8.25 -15.05
N ALA A 32 1.27 8.75 -14.29
CA ALA A 32 2.07 9.91 -14.68
C ALA A 32 3.14 9.61 -15.75
N TYR A 33 3.38 8.33 -16.08
CA TYR A 33 4.36 7.90 -17.07
C TYR A 33 3.82 6.76 -17.94
N ALA A 34 4.32 6.69 -19.17
CA ALA A 34 3.93 5.65 -20.14
C ALA A 34 4.51 4.28 -19.75
N ASP A 35 3.91 3.23 -20.30
CA ASP A 35 4.36 1.84 -20.15
C ASP A 35 4.39 1.36 -18.67
N ALA A 36 3.56 1.98 -17.82
CA ALA A 36 3.40 1.55 -16.44
C ALA A 36 2.85 0.11 -16.39
N PRO A 37 3.18 -0.68 -15.35
CA PRO A 37 2.85 -2.10 -15.26
C PRO A 37 1.42 -2.49 -15.65
N ALA A 38 0.40 -1.79 -15.13
CA ALA A 38 -0.99 -2.10 -15.42
C ALA A 38 -1.40 -1.76 -16.86
N MET A 39 -0.72 -0.79 -17.52
CA MET A 39 -1.00 -0.43 -18.91
C MET A 39 -0.71 -1.58 -19.87
N GLN A 40 0.17 -2.50 -19.50
CA GLN A 40 0.54 -3.66 -20.32
C GLN A 40 -0.58 -4.72 -20.42
N VAL A 41 -1.57 -4.67 -19.52
CA VAL A 41 -2.65 -5.66 -19.42
C VAL A 41 -4.04 -5.05 -19.46
N SER A 42 -4.15 -3.73 -19.62
CA SER A 42 -5.41 -3.00 -19.70
C SER A 42 -5.93 -2.88 -21.15
N ASP A 43 -7.19 -2.51 -21.32
CA ASP A 43 -7.78 -2.24 -22.64
C ASP A 43 -7.34 -0.87 -23.18
N LYS A 44 -7.05 0.08 -22.29
CA LYS A 44 -6.63 1.42 -22.65
C LYS A 44 -5.78 2.05 -21.56
N ALA A 45 -4.86 2.92 -21.96
CA ALA A 45 -4.02 3.69 -21.07
C ALA A 45 -4.19 5.19 -21.29
N GLU A 46 -4.10 5.96 -20.20
CA GLU A 46 -4.04 7.43 -20.21
C GLU A 46 -2.83 7.88 -19.38
N VAL A 47 -2.00 8.73 -19.95
CA VAL A 47 -0.77 9.22 -19.31
C VAL A 47 -0.92 10.70 -18.99
N PHE A 48 -1.01 11.02 -17.69
CA PHE A 48 -1.13 12.39 -17.19
C PHE A 48 -0.82 12.46 -15.70
N ASN A 49 -0.52 13.66 -15.21
CA ASN A 49 -0.37 13.89 -13.78
C ASN A 49 -1.75 13.89 -13.11
N MET A 50 -2.05 12.88 -12.28
CA MET A 50 -3.33 12.73 -11.59
C MET A 50 -3.56 13.76 -10.45
N LEU A 51 -2.55 14.59 -10.12
CA LEU A 51 -2.71 15.78 -9.29
C LEU A 51 -3.18 17.01 -10.10
N ASP A 52 -3.25 16.91 -11.44
CA ASP A 52 -3.81 17.94 -12.30
C ASP A 52 -5.35 17.80 -12.31
N LYS A 53 -6.01 18.71 -11.58
CA LYS A 53 -7.46 18.70 -11.36
C LYS A 53 -8.24 18.68 -12.68
N ASP A 54 -7.86 19.50 -13.63
CA ASP A 54 -8.60 19.66 -14.88
C ASP A 54 -8.44 18.44 -15.79
N LYS A 55 -7.23 17.88 -15.86
CA LYS A 55 -6.99 16.65 -16.61
C LYS A 55 -7.70 15.45 -16.02
N LEU A 56 -7.67 15.28 -14.69
CA LEU A 56 -8.35 14.16 -14.05
C LEU A 56 -9.86 14.23 -14.29
N LYS A 57 -10.45 15.42 -14.19
CA LYS A 57 -11.87 15.68 -14.48
C LYS A 57 -12.21 15.35 -15.95
N LEU A 58 -11.42 15.86 -16.88
CA LEU A 58 -11.56 15.59 -18.31
C LEU A 58 -11.51 14.10 -18.62
N ILE A 59 -10.61 13.34 -18.00
CA ILE A 59 -10.47 11.89 -18.24
C ILE A 59 -11.68 11.12 -17.68
N ILE A 60 -12.20 11.48 -16.51
CA ILE A 60 -13.42 10.87 -15.96
C ILE A 60 -14.61 11.14 -16.92
N GLU A 61 -14.79 12.38 -17.35
CA GLU A 61 -15.85 12.77 -18.27
C GLU A 61 -15.73 12.11 -19.66
N LYS A 62 -14.51 12.02 -20.20
CA LYS A 62 -14.19 11.37 -21.47
C LYS A 62 -14.58 9.89 -21.48
N HIS A 63 -14.27 9.20 -20.40
CA HIS A 63 -14.46 7.75 -20.36
C HIS A 63 -15.80 7.32 -19.78
N LYS A 64 -16.43 8.13 -18.96
CA LYS A 64 -17.70 7.81 -18.27
C LYS A 64 -17.67 6.41 -17.67
N PRO A 65 -16.73 6.12 -16.74
CA PRO A 65 -16.59 4.80 -16.18
C PRO A 65 -17.76 4.44 -15.25
N ASP A 66 -18.06 3.15 -15.09
CA ASP A 66 -18.96 2.67 -14.05
C ASP A 66 -18.32 2.82 -12.66
N PHE A 67 -16.98 2.66 -12.60
CA PHE A 67 -16.20 2.76 -11.36
C PHE A 67 -14.90 3.54 -11.59
N VAL A 68 -14.61 4.47 -10.67
CA VAL A 68 -13.32 5.12 -10.52
C VAL A 68 -12.62 4.46 -9.35
N VAL A 69 -11.42 3.91 -9.59
CA VAL A 69 -10.70 3.09 -8.61
C VAL A 69 -9.33 3.70 -8.31
N PRO A 70 -9.19 4.45 -7.21
CA PRO A 70 -7.89 4.94 -6.74
C PRO A 70 -6.99 3.79 -6.26
N GLU A 71 -5.74 3.77 -6.73
CA GLU A 71 -4.75 2.74 -6.38
C GLU A 71 -3.41 3.32 -5.92
N VAL A 72 -3.25 4.64 -6.01
CA VAL A 72 -2.05 5.36 -5.55
C VAL A 72 -2.44 6.57 -4.70
N GLU A 73 -1.47 7.13 -3.97
CA GLU A 73 -1.67 8.29 -3.11
C GLU A 73 -1.51 9.64 -3.84
N ALA A 74 -1.07 9.66 -5.09
CA ALA A 74 -0.82 10.89 -5.86
C ALA A 74 -2.00 11.24 -6.78
N ILE A 75 -3.16 11.54 -6.19
CA ILE A 75 -4.41 11.85 -6.88
C ILE A 75 -5.02 13.12 -6.27
N GLU A 76 -5.61 13.98 -7.13
CA GLU A 76 -6.40 15.11 -6.67
C GLU A 76 -7.75 14.63 -6.12
N THR A 77 -7.83 14.51 -4.80
CA THR A 77 -8.97 13.89 -4.12
C THR A 77 -10.25 14.73 -4.15
N GLU A 78 -10.16 16.03 -4.34
CA GLU A 78 -11.35 16.87 -4.51
C GLU A 78 -12.12 16.48 -5.77
N VAL A 79 -11.42 16.11 -6.84
CA VAL A 79 -12.05 15.62 -8.07
C VAL A 79 -12.80 14.30 -7.83
N LEU A 80 -12.30 13.44 -6.95
CA LEU A 80 -13.01 12.22 -6.58
C LEU A 80 -14.31 12.52 -5.83
N VAL A 81 -14.30 13.51 -4.93
CA VAL A 81 -15.52 13.98 -4.23
C VAL A 81 -16.51 14.56 -5.24
N GLU A 82 -16.05 15.42 -6.15
CA GLU A 82 -16.89 15.96 -7.22
C GLU A 82 -17.47 14.85 -8.11
N ALA A 83 -16.69 13.81 -8.41
CA ALA A 83 -17.15 12.65 -9.19
C ALA A 83 -18.27 11.89 -8.47
N GLU A 84 -18.15 11.64 -7.15
CA GLU A 84 -19.24 11.03 -6.35
C GLU A 84 -20.52 11.88 -6.38
N ILE A 85 -20.40 13.20 -6.22
CA ILE A 85 -21.54 14.14 -6.31
C ILE A 85 -22.21 14.07 -7.69
N ASN A 86 -21.42 13.91 -8.74
CA ASN A 86 -21.90 13.79 -10.13
C ASN A 86 -22.39 12.38 -10.49
N GLY A 87 -22.51 11.46 -9.51
CA GLY A 87 -23.08 10.14 -9.67
C GLY A 87 -22.12 9.06 -10.15
N TYR A 88 -20.82 9.31 -10.24
CA TYR A 88 -19.81 8.27 -10.44
C TYR A 88 -19.60 7.46 -9.15
N THR A 89 -19.32 6.18 -9.31
CA THR A 89 -19.00 5.32 -8.16
C THR A 89 -17.49 5.30 -7.96
N VAL A 90 -17.01 5.83 -6.85
CA VAL A 90 -15.59 5.80 -6.46
C VAL A 90 -15.39 4.69 -5.40
N ILE A 91 -14.46 3.76 -5.64
CA ILE A 91 -14.19 2.63 -4.74
C ILE A 91 -12.66 2.44 -4.56
N PRO A 92 -12.18 2.53 -3.31
CA PRO A 92 -12.88 2.96 -2.09
C PRO A 92 -13.34 4.41 -2.16
N SER A 93 -14.18 4.85 -1.22
CA SER A 93 -14.80 6.18 -1.29
C SER A 93 -13.79 7.32 -1.36
N ALA A 94 -14.16 8.44 -2.00
CA ALA A 94 -13.32 9.64 -2.05
C ALA A 94 -12.91 10.10 -0.64
N LYS A 95 -13.81 9.97 0.36
CA LYS A 95 -13.49 10.24 1.77
C LYS A 95 -12.36 9.35 2.28
N ALA A 96 -12.44 8.04 2.03
CA ALA A 96 -11.40 7.10 2.47
C ALA A 96 -10.05 7.44 1.87
N VAL A 97 -9.99 7.69 0.55
CA VAL A 97 -8.77 8.09 -0.15
C VAL A 97 -8.20 9.40 0.41
N ASN A 98 -9.04 10.43 0.57
CA ASN A 98 -8.60 11.73 1.10
C ASN A 98 -8.03 11.65 2.51
N LEU A 99 -8.66 10.88 3.40
CA LEU A 99 -8.19 10.72 4.78
C LEU A 99 -6.87 9.96 4.84
N THR A 100 -6.73 8.89 4.07
CA THR A 100 -5.56 8.00 4.14
C THR A 100 -4.32 8.54 3.41
N MET A 101 -4.52 9.40 2.41
CA MET A 101 -3.41 10.13 1.75
C MET A 101 -2.70 11.10 2.68
N ASN A 102 -3.37 11.56 3.73
CA ASN A 102 -2.87 12.52 4.68
C ASN A 102 -2.63 11.85 6.04
N ARG A 103 -1.37 11.59 6.38
CA ARG A 103 -0.97 10.89 7.60
C ARG A 103 -1.48 11.58 8.88
N ASP A 104 -1.55 12.91 8.88
CA ASP A 104 -2.15 13.67 9.98
C ASP A 104 -3.65 13.37 10.12
N ARG A 105 -4.40 13.38 9.02
CA ARG A 105 -5.85 13.14 9.05
C ARG A 105 -6.21 11.73 9.52
N ILE A 106 -5.51 10.72 9.00
CA ILE A 106 -5.79 9.34 9.40
C ILE A 106 -5.36 9.06 10.85
N ARG A 107 -4.27 9.69 11.31
CA ARG A 107 -3.79 9.57 12.68
C ARG A 107 -4.75 10.22 13.68
N ASP A 108 -5.20 11.45 13.40
CA ASP A 108 -6.23 12.13 14.20
C ASP A 108 -7.51 11.32 14.23
N ARG A 109 -7.90 10.73 13.10
CA ARG A 109 -9.11 9.90 13.03
C ARG A 109 -8.99 8.65 13.88
N ALA A 110 -7.87 7.95 13.84
CA ALA A 110 -7.60 6.79 14.69
C ALA A 110 -7.70 7.17 16.18
N LYS A 111 -7.08 8.27 16.58
CA LYS A 111 -7.17 8.80 17.96
C LYS A 111 -8.62 9.11 18.37
N ASN A 112 -9.38 9.79 17.51
CA ASN A 112 -10.78 10.16 17.78
C ASN A 112 -11.70 8.95 17.88
N LEU A 113 -11.38 7.85 17.21
CA LEU A 113 -12.08 6.57 17.33
C LEU A 113 -11.64 5.74 18.55
N GLY A 114 -10.73 6.27 19.37
CA GLY A 114 -10.21 5.61 20.55
C GLY A 114 -9.31 4.41 20.25
N LEU A 115 -8.63 4.40 19.09
CA LEU A 115 -7.66 3.38 18.78
C LEU A 115 -6.33 3.69 19.47
N LYS A 116 -5.65 2.67 19.97
CA LYS A 116 -4.28 2.80 20.45
C LYS A 116 -3.36 3.08 19.26
N THR A 117 -2.63 4.18 19.33
CA THR A 117 -1.64 4.61 18.33
C THR A 117 -0.43 5.16 19.07
N ALA A 118 0.72 5.30 18.41
CA ALA A 118 1.86 6.01 18.98
C ALA A 118 1.44 7.40 19.48
N ASN A 119 2.05 7.93 20.53
CA ASN A 119 1.94 9.34 20.86
C ASN A 119 2.52 10.16 19.72
N PHE A 120 1.85 11.24 19.33
CA PHE A 120 2.28 12.03 18.20
C PHE A 120 1.98 13.52 18.37
N ALA A 121 2.73 14.32 17.64
CA ALA A 121 2.49 15.73 17.43
C ALA A 121 2.81 16.11 15.98
N TYR A 122 2.47 17.34 15.60
CA TYR A 122 2.76 17.89 14.28
C TYR A 122 3.72 19.06 14.41
N ALA A 123 4.51 19.30 13.35
CA ALA A 123 5.39 20.45 13.26
C ALA A 123 5.39 21.01 11.84
N GLU A 124 5.41 22.34 11.72
CA GLU A 124 5.47 23.09 10.47
C GLU A 124 6.79 23.86 10.32
N SER A 125 7.67 23.78 11.34
CA SER A 125 9.03 24.28 11.31
C SER A 125 10.00 23.33 12.02
N GLU A 126 11.31 23.55 11.83
CA GLU A 126 12.38 22.78 12.50
C GLU A 126 12.33 23.00 14.02
N GLU A 127 12.07 24.23 14.46
CA GLU A 127 11.96 24.60 15.87
C GLU A 127 10.77 23.92 16.55
N GLU A 128 9.61 23.89 15.87
CA GLU A 128 8.43 23.15 16.35
C GLU A 128 8.71 21.65 16.44
N LEU A 129 9.40 21.07 15.44
CA LEU A 129 9.77 19.66 15.47
C LEU A 129 10.61 19.32 16.69
N ILE A 130 11.65 20.11 16.97
CA ILE A 130 12.52 19.93 18.13
C ILE A 130 11.72 20.05 19.44
N PHE A 131 10.85 21.06 19.53
CA PHE A 131 10.02 21.26 20.71
C PHE A 131 9.05 20.10 20.97
N GLU A 132 8.32 19.66 19.95
CA GLU A 132 7.37 18.57 20.10
C GLU A 132 8.06 17.19 20.31
N ALA A 133 9.19 16.95 19.65
CA ALA A 133 9.95 15.73 19.84
C ALA A 133 10.43 15.59 21.29
N ASN A 134 10.92 16.68 21.91
CA ASN A 134 11.37 16.67 23.30
C ASN A 134 10.24 16.38 24.31
N LYS A 135 8.99 16.66 23.97
CA LYS A 135 7.83 16.28 24.80
C LYS A 135 7.45 14.81 24.66
N ILE A 136 7.62 14.24 23.46
CA ILE A 136 7.24 12.85 23.16
C ILE A 136 8.26 11.88 23.76
N GLY A 137 9.56 12.15 23.61
CA GLY A 137 10.58 11.29 24.17
C GLY A 137 11.95 11.41 23.49
N THR A 138 12.90 10.61 23.93
CA THR A 138 14.29 10.64 23.45
C THR A 138 14.50 9.98 22.09
N LYS A 139 13.58 9.10 21.68
CA LYS A 139 13.63 8.43 20.39
C LYS A 139 12.28 8.59 19.68
N VAL A 140 12.32 9.21 18.52
CA VAL A 140 11.11 9.52 17.75
C VAL A 140 11.25 9.16 16.28
N ALA A 141 10.11 8.90 15.62
CA ALA A 141 10.02 8.75 14.18
C ALA A 141 9.46 10.04 13.57
N ILE A 142 10.10 10.55 12.54
CA ILE A 142 9.69 11.74 11.82
C ILE A 142 9.26 11.35 10.40
N LYS A 143 8.07 11.77 9.98
CA LYS A 143 7.51 11.44 8.68
C LYS A 143 6.83 12.66 8.06
N PRO A 144 6.94 12.90 6.74
CA PRO A 144 6.08 13.88 6.07
C PRO A 144 4.60 13.47 6.21
N VAL A 145 3.69 14.44 6.32
CA VAL A 145 2.25 14.12 6.38
C VAL A 145 1.73 13.52 5.08
N MET A 146 2.40 13.79 3.96
CA MET A 146 2.09 13.18 2.66
C MET A 146 3.37 12.61 2.03
N SER A 147 3.49 11.29 2.04
CA SER A 147 4.57 10.55 1.39
C SER A 147 4.17 9.10 1.19
N SER A 148 4.91 8.35 0.37
CA SER A 148 4.71 6.91 0.18
C SER A 148 6.05 6.18 0.21
N SER A 149 6.02 4.87 0.50
CA SER A 149 7.20 3.99 0.51
C SER A 149 8.34 4.54 1.40
N GLY A 150 8.01 5.07 2.58
CA GLY A 150 8.97 5.56 3.56
C GLY A 150 9.80 6.79 3.15
N LYS A 151 9.47 7.46 2.04
CA LYS A 151 10.21 8.65 1.59
C LYS A 151 10.11 9.76 2.63
N GLY A 152 11.26 10.33 3.00
CA GLY A 152 11.35 11.37 4.00
C GLY A 152 11.15 10.87 5.45
N GLN A 153 10.97 9.57 5.67
CA GLN A 153 10.89 9.00 7.01
C GLN A 153 12.27 8.78 7.60
N SER A 154 12.46 9.20 8.84
CA SER A 154 13.69 9.00 9.59
C SER A 154 13.41 8.82 11.09
N TYR A 155 14.45 8.43 11.82
CA TYR A 155 14.43 8.31 13.27
C TYR A 155 15.45 9.27 13.85
N ALA A 156 15.13 9.86 15.00
CA ALA A 156 16.01 10.79 15.70
C ALA A 156 16.15 10.39 17.17
N ASN A 157 17.38 10.52 17.69
CA ASN A 157 17.71 10.29 19.10
C ASN A 157 18.42 11.52 19.71
N SER A 158 18.72 12.55 18.92
CA SER A 158 19.41 13.77 19.30
C SER A 158 18.84 14.97 18.57
N GLU A 159 19.15 16.17 19.02
CA GLU A 159 18.73 17.40 18.34
C GLU A 159 19.32 17.53 16.94
N ASP A 160 20.55 17.11 16.72
CA ASP A 160 21.17 17.12 15.39
C ASP A 160 20.49 16.14 14.44
N ASP A 161 20.05 14.97 14.94
CA ASP A 161 19.24 14.06 14.16
C ASP A 161 17.90 14.70 13.77
N LEU A 162 17.26 15.47 14.67
CA LEU A 162 15.99 16.16 14.39
C LEU A 162 16.14 17.21 13.28
N LYS A 163 17.22 18.00 13.27
CA LYS A 163 17.52 18.97 12.22
C LYS A 163 17.71 18.30 10.85
N ASN A 164 18.44 17.18 10.83
CA ASN A 164 18.63 16.39 9.62
C ASN A 164 17.31 15.74 9.17
N ALA A 165 16.51 15.22 10.12
CA ALA A 165 15.22 14.61 9.86
C ALA A 165 14.22 15.60 9.27
N TRP A 166 14.19 16.86 9.73
CA TRP A 166 13.37 17.92 9.14
C TRP A 166 13.68 18.09 7.65
N LYS A 167 14.95 18.31 7.32
CA LYS A 167 15.39 18.52 5.92
C LYS A 167 15.03 17.32 5.07
N PHE A 168 15.34 16.11 5.55
CA PHE A 168 15.04 14.87 4.83
C PHE A 168 13.54 14.65 4.62
N ALA A 169 12.71 15.02 5.61
CA ALA A 169 11.27 14.92 5.49
C ALA A 169 10.70 15.92 4.46
N ILE A 170 11.19 17.17 4.46
CA ILE A 170 10.75 18.18 3.49
C ILE A 170 11.16 17.78 2.06
N ASP A 171 12.36 17.24 1.86
CA ASP A 171 12.83 16.78 0.54
C ASP A 171 12.06 15.55 0.03
N GLY A 172 11.59 14.70 0.95
CA GLY A 172 10.86 13.47 0.64
C GLY A 172 9.34 13.63 0.54
N MET A 173 8.81 14.80 0.87
CA MET A 173 7.37 15.05 0.90
C MET A 173 6.75 15.10 -0.51
N ARG A 174 5.44 14.82 -0.56
CA ARG A 174 4.59 15.07 -1.73
C ARG A 174 3.63 16.23 -1.45
N GLY A 175 3.24 16.95 -2.49
CA GLY A 175 2.35 18.11 -2.37
C GLY A 175 3.04 19.34 -1.76
N ASN A 176 2.25 20.33 -1.33
CA ASN A 176 2.74 21.67 -0.95
C ASN A 176 2.68 21.94 0.56
N ARG A 177 2.21 20.99 1.37
CA ARG A 177 2.05 21.16 2.82
C ARG A 177 3.34 20.83 3.55
N LYS A 178 4.13 21.85 3.90
CA LYS A 178 5.34 21.71 4.73
C LYS A 178 4.97 21.39 6.16
N ARG A 179 4.58 20.13 6.41
CA ARG A 179 4.19 19.62 7.72
C ARG A 179 4.71 18.21 7.90
N VAL A 180 5.22 17.93 9.09
CA VAL A 180 5.65 16.59 9.49
C VAL A 180 4.84 16.11 10.68
N ILE A 181 4.75 14.80 10.85
CA ILE A 181 4.34 14.16 12.09
C ILE A 181 5.59 13.63 12.79
N VAL A 182 5.69 13.92 14.08
CA VAL A 182 6.65 13.31 15.00
C VAL A 182 5.90 12.32 15.87
N GLU A 183 6.37 11.09 15.90
CA GLU A 183 5.72 9.97 16.60
C GLU A 183 6.71 9.33 17.58
N GLU A 184 6.17 8.90 18.72
CA GLU A 184 6.88 8.01 19.64
C GLU A 184 7.43 6.80 18.90
N PHE A 185 8.67 6.43 19.17
CA PHE A 185 9.22 5.18 18.67
C PHE A 185 8.62 4.01 19.46
N ILE A 186 7.85 3.17 18.79
CA ILE A 186 7.27 1.97 19.39
C ILE A 186 8.30 0.84 19.37
N ASP A 187 8.61 0.30 20.54
CA ASP A 187 9.39 -0.94 20.68
C ASP A 187 8.45 -2.14 20.50
N PHE A 188 8.28 -2.53 19.26
CA PHE A 188 7.41 -3.64 18.88
C PHE A 188 8.19 -4.94 18.70
N ASP A 189 7.52 -6.06 18.91
CA ASP A 189 8.06 -7.41 18.66
C ASP A 189 7.96 -7.77 17.17
N TYR A 190 6.81 -7.50 16.56
CA TYR A 190 6.57 -7.71 15.11
C TYR A 190 5.48 -6.79 14.56
N GLU A 191 5.44 -6.71 13.23
CA GLU A 191 4.42 -5.97 12.48
C GLU A 191 3.47 -6.93 11.77
N ILE A 192 2.19 -6.55 11.72
CA ILE A 192 1.19 -7.26 10.92
C ILE A 192 0.42 -6.32 10.01
N THR A 193 0.04 -6.82 8.84
CA THR A 193 -1.02 -6.25 8.02
C THR A 193 -2.26 -7.12 8.14
N LEU A 194 -3.39 -6.51 8.44
CA LEU A 194 -4.70 -7.13 8.41
C LEU A 194 -5.47 -6.63 7.19
N LEU A 195 -5.57 -7.46 6.15
CA LEU A 195 -6.42 -7.16 5.01
C LEU A 195 -7.87 -7.24 5.46
N THR A 196 -8.53 -6.09 5.44
CA THR A 196 -9.89 -5.88 5.93
C THR A 196 -10.79 -5.56 4.76
N ILE A 197 -11.88 -6.27 4.63
CA ILE A 197 -12.82 -6.14 3.52
C ILE A 197 -14.10 -5.49 4.04
N LEU A 198 -14.52 -4.39 3.41
CA LEU A 198 -15.80 -3.76 3.64
C LEU A 198 -16.68 -3.94 2.40
N GLU A 199 -17.76 -4.69 2.55
CA GLU A 199 -18.74 -4.88 1.50
C GLU A 199 -19.73 -3.72 1.42
N LYS A 200 -20.38 -3.54 0.28
CA LYS A 200 -21.43 -2.53 0.10
C LYS A 200 -22.60 -2.69 1.08
N SER A 201 -22.84 -3.91 1.56
CA SER A 201 -23.81 -4.23 2.60
C SER A 201 -23.47 -3.67 3.99
N GLY A 202 -22.22 -3.22 4.20
CA GLY A 202 -21.67 -2.86 5.50
C GLY A 202 -21.04 -4.04 6.25
N ASN A 203 -21.09 -5.26 5.68
CA ASN A 203 -20.41 -6.40 6.27
C ASN A 203 -18.89 -6.23 6.21
N VAL A 204 -18.21 -6.61 7.32
CA VAL A 204 -16.75 -6.53 7.42
C VAL A 204 -16.19 -7.92 7.67
N SER A 205 -15.30 -8.35 6.77
CA SER A 205 -14.55 -9.60 6.87
C SER A 205 -13.04 -9.35 6.81
N PHE A 206 -12.25 -10.38 7.11
CA PHE A 206 -10.80 -10.28 7.25
C PHE A 206 -10.11 -11.46 6.58
N CYS A 207 -8.94 -11.23 6.02
CA CYS A 207 -7.98 -12.29 5.77
C CYS A 207 -7.23 -12.64 7.07
N ASP A 208 -6.56 -13.78 7.10
CA ASP A 208 -5.62 -14.09 8.18
C ASP A 208 -4.49 -13.04 8.22
N PRO A 209 -3.98 -12.69 9.43
CA PRO A 209 -2.91 -11.72 9.56
C PRO A 209 -1.67 -12.08 8.75
N ILE A 210 -1.07 -11.07 8.14
CA ILE A 210 0.16 -11.16 7.35
C ILE A 210 1.29 -10.52 8.15
N GLY A 211 2.32 -11.29 8.47
CA GLY A 211 3.56 -10.75 9.01
C GLY A 211 4.39 -10.14 7.89
N HIS A 212 5.09 -9.05 8.18
CA HIS A 212 5.92 -8.42 7.17
C HIS A 212 7.16 -7.77 7.77
N PHE A 213 8.09 -7.42 6.90
CA PHE A 213 9.28 -6.68 7.24
C PHE A 213 9.50 -5.56 6.24
N GLN A 214 9.80 -4.38 6.77
CA GLN A 214 10.17 -3.20 6.01
C GLN A 214 11.62 -2.81 6.27
N LYS A 215 12.29 -2.28 5.27
CA LYS A 215 13.62 -1.68 5.41
C LYS A 215 13.58 -0.27 4.83
N ARG A 216 13.97 0.73 5.62
CA ARG A 216 13.85 2.14 5.25
C ARG A 216 12.41 2.59 4.94
N GLY A 217 11.42 1.97 5.61
CA GLY A 217 10.00 2.21 5.34
C GLY A 217 9.52 1.65 3.99
N ASP A 218 10.31 0.80 3.33
CA ASP A 218 9.94 0.15 2.07
C ASP A 218 9.79 -1.35 2.28
N TYR A 219 8.70 -1.91 1.76
CA TYR A 219 8.36 -3.33 1.85
C TYR A 219 9.48 -4.21 1.28
N GLN A 220 9.86 -5.25 2.02
CA GLN A 220 10.86 -6.24 1.61
C GLN A 220 10.29 -7.63 1.43
N TYR A 221 9.56 -8.12 2.43
CA TYR A 221 8.93 -9.44 2.40
C TYR A 221 7.76 -9.55 3.37
N SER A 222 6.90 -10.51 3.11
CA SER A 222 5.79 -10.87 4.00
C SER A 222 5.59 -12.39 4.03
N TRP A 223 4.87 -12.86 5.04
CA TRP A 223 4.55 -14.29 5.20
C TRP A 223 3.19 -14.48 5.81
N GLN A 224 2.57 -15.61 5.51
CA GLN A 224 1.25 -16.00 6.01
C GLN A 224 1.20 -17.55 6.15
N PRO A 225 0.66 -18.09 7.27
CA PRO A 225 0.12 -17.35 8.41
C PRO A 225 1.22 -16.74 9.29
N THR A 226 0.87 -15.67 10.00
CA THR A 226 1.72 -15.11 11.06
C THR A 226 1.25 -15.64 12.41
N LYS A 227 2.22 -15.98 13.26
CA LYS A 227 1.91 -16.41 14.63
C LYS A 227 1.43 -15.20 15.44
N CYS A 228 0.13 -15.15 15.68
CA CYS A 228 -0.53 -14.15 16.54
C CYS A 228 -1.32 -14.86 17.62
N SER A 229 -1.33 -14.30 18.84
CA SER A 229 -2.26 -14.77 19.86
C SER A 229 -3.71 -14.45 19.47
N LYS A 230 -4.68 -15.19 19.99
CA LYS A 230 -6.10 -14.88 19.80
C LYS A 230 -6.45 -13.45 20.24
N LYS A 231 -5.82 -12.96 21.31
CA LYS A 231 -5.98 -11.59 21.82
C LYS A 231 -5.55 -10.56 20.77
N VAL A 232 -4.39 -10.74 20.14
CA VAL A 232 -3.88 -9.86 19.06
C VAL A 232 -4.84 -9.85 17.88
N ILE A 233 -5.28 -11.02 17.41
CA ILE A 233 -6.19 -11.12 16.26
C ILE A 233 -7.50 -10.37 16.55
N ILE A 234 -8.14 -10.62 17.70
CA ILE A 234 -9.41 -9.97 18.07
C ILE A 234 -9.24 -8.44 18.18
N ASN A 235 -8.16 -7.97 18.80
CA ASN A 235 -7.91 -6.54 18.97
C ASN A 235 -7.62 -5.86 17.64
N ALA A 236 -6.83 -6.46 16.76
CA ALA A 236 -6.56 -5.95 15.42
C ALA A 236 -7.84 -5.89 14.57
N GLN A 237 -8.65 -6.95 14.58
CA GLN A 237 -9.93 -6.98 13.87
C GLN A 237 -10.92 -5.91 14.39
N ASN A 238 -11.01 -5.71 15.71
CA ASN A 238 -11.86 -4.68 16.30
C ASN A 238 -11.40 -3.27 15.89
N ALA A 239 -10.10 -3.00 15.94
CA ALA A 239 -9.52 -1.73 15.53
C ALA A 239 -9.74 -1.48 14.03
N ALA A 240 -9.42 -2.44 13.18
CA ALA A 240 -9.61 -2.36 11.74
C ALA A 240 -11.08 -2.16 11.37
N ARG A 241 -12.00 -2.91 11.99
CA ARG A 241 -13.45 -2.75 11.79
C ARG A 241 -13.93 -1.34 12.09
N LYS A 242 -13.51 -0.76 13.23
CA LYS A 242 -13.86 0.63 13.58
C LYS A 242 -13.38 1.61 12.52
N MET A 243 -12.15 1.47 12.05
CA MET A 243 -11.57 2.35 11.04
C MET A 243 -12.31 2.25 9.70
N VAL A 244 -12.48 1.05 9.15
CA VAL A 244 -13.08 0.89 7.82
C VAL A 244 -14.55 1.28 7.78
N LEU A 245 -15.31 1.01 8.86
CA LEU A 245 -16.70 1.46 8.97
C LEU A 245 -16.81 3.00 9.03
N ASP A 246 -15.89 3.65 9.71
CA ASP A 246 -15.85 5.11 9.76
C ASP A 246 -15.44 5.75 8.43
N LEU A 247 -14.46 5.17 7.74
CA LEU A 247 -14.05 5.62 6.41
C LEU A 247 -15.19 5.46 5.40
N GLY A 248 -15.97 4.40 5.55
CA GLY A 248 -17.08 4.09 4.66
C GLY A 248 -16.64 3.66 3.26
N GLY A 249 -17.62 3.54 2.38
CA GLY A 249 -17.42 2.99 1.04
C GLY A 249 -17.41 1.47 1.05
N SER A 250 -16.78 0.87 0.05
CA SER A 250 -16.54 -0.57 -0.03
C SER A 250 -15.16 -0.81 -0.63
N GLY A 251 -14.58 -1.98 -0.41
CA GLY A 251 -13.26 -2.31 -0.94
C GLY A 251 -12.44 -3.15 0.02
N ILE A 252 -11.17 -3.32 -0.32
CA ILE A 252 -10.16 -3.91 0.56
C ILE A 252 -9.30 -2.81 1.17
N PHE A 253 -8.93 -2.98 2.43
CA PHE A 253 -8.11 -2.06 3.19
C PHE A 253 -6.95 -2.83 3.82
N GLY A 254 -5.73 -2.39 3.58
CA GLY A 254 -4.54 -2.89 4.28
C GLY A 254 -4.35 -2.09 5.56
N VAL A 255 -4.60 -2.70 6.72
CA VAL A 255 -4.45 -2.03 8.02
C VAL A 255 -3.22 -2.58 8.71
N GLU A 256 -2.25 -1.71 9.02
CA GLU A 256 -0.99 -2.07 9.65
C GLU A 256 -1.02 -1.82 11.14
N PHE A 257 -0.45 -2.76 11.89
CA PHE A 257 -0.32 -2.70 13.33
C PHE A 257 1.08 -3.11 13.77
N PHE A 258 1.58 -2.42 14.79
CA PHE A 258 2.67 -2.90 15.63
C PHE A 258 2.09 -3.80 16.72
N VAL A 259 2.77 -4.89 17.02
CA VAL A 259 2.43 -5.78 18.12
C VAL A 259 3.60 -5.82 19.10
N THR A 260 3.32 -5.47 20.36
CA THR A 260 4.35 -5.49 21.41
C THR A 260 4.50 -6.89 22.05
N LYS A 261 5.53 -7.07 22.85
CA LYS A 261 5.79 -8.32 23.60
C LYS A 261 4.66 -8.67 24.57
N GLU A 262 3.85 -7.68 24.97
CA GLU A 262 2.69 -7.83 25.87
C GLU A 262 1.38 -8.08 25.09
N ASP A 263 1.47 -8.41 23.80
CA ASP A 263 0.31 -8.57 22.92
C ASP A 263 -0.57 -7.31 22.80
N GLU A 264 0.03 -6.12 22.91
CA GLU A 264 -0.68 -4.88 22.61
C GLU A 264 -0.67 -4.64 21.10
N VAL A 265 -1.82 -4.21 20.58
CA VAL A 265 -2.02 -3.87 19.17
C VAL A 265 -2.07 -2.36 19.02
N ILE A 266 -1.11 -1.79 18.31
CA ILE A 266 -0.96 -0.34 18.11
C ILE A 266 -1.16 -0.06 16.63
N PHE A 267 -2.17 0.76 16.30
CA PHE A 267 -2.44 1.17 14.92
C PHE A 267 -1.27 1.99 14.35
N SER A 268 -0.78 1.56 13.19
CA SER A 268 0.31 2.21 12.47
C SER A 268 -0.17 2.99 11.26
N GLU A 269 -0.76 2.32 10.27
CA GLU A 269 -1.17 2.93 9.01
C GLU A 269 -2.38 2.19 8.40
N LEU A 270 -3.06 2.83 7.46
CA LEU A 270 -4.13 2.21 6.67
C LEU A 270 -4.04 2.66 5.22
N SER A 271 -4.04 1.71 4.31
CA SER A 271 -4.16 1.92 2.87
C SER A 271 -5.54 1.45 2.38
N PRO A 272 -6.33 2.30 1.71
CA PRO A 272 -7.68 1.95 1.27
C PRO A 272 -7.63 1.26 -0.12
N ARG A 273 -6.80 0.27 -0.28
CA ARG A 273 -6.49 -0.43 -1.53
C ARG A 273 -5.76 -1.74 -1.26
N PRO A 274 -5.54 -2.61 -2.26
CA PRO A 274 -4.59 -3.72 -2.14
C PRO A 274 -3.25 -3.25 -1.59
N HIS A 275 -2.63 -4.06 -0.74
CA HIS A 275 -1.43 -3.71 -0.01
C HIS A 275 -0.20 -4.51 -0.49
N ASP A 276 0.98 -3.90 -0.45
CA ASP A 276 2.23 -4.57 -0.86
C ASP A 276 2.46 -5.88 -0.11
N THR A 277 2.21 -5.90 1.20
CA THR A 277 2.34 -7.10 2.03
C THR A 277 1.37 -8.20 1.62
N GLY A 278 0.22 -7.84 1.04
CA GLY A 278 -0.81 -8.75 0.55
C GLY A 278 -0.43 -9.51 -0.74
N MET A 279 0.73 -9.22 -1.34
CA MET A 279 1.25 -10.02 -2.47
C MET A 279 1.34 -11.51 -2.12
N VAL A 280 1.61 -11.85 -0.87
CA VAL A 280 1.69 -13.24 -0.39
C VAL A 280 0.37 -14.00 -0.59
N THR A 281 -0.78 -13.31 -0.59
CA THR A 281 -2.10 -13.94 -0.80
C THR A 281 -2.26 -14.61 -2.15
N MET A 282 -1.46 -14.23 -3.15
CA MET A 282 -1.42 -14.91 -4.45
C MET A 282 -0.90 -16.35 -4.36
N TYR A 283 -0.23 -16.70 -3.28
CA TYR A 283 0.33 -18.02 -3.03
C TYR A 283 -0.41 -18.79 -1.93
N THR A 284 -0.87 -18.08 -0.90
CA THR A 284 -1.34 -18.70 0.34
C THR A 284 -2.84 -18.91 0.40
N GLN A 285 -3.63 -18.14 -0.36
CA GLN A 285 -5.09 -18.12 -0.26
C GLN A 285 -5.78 -18.65 -1.53
N ASN A 286 -7.02 -19.09 -1.37
CA ASN A 286 -7.89 -19.47 -2.49
C ASN A 286 -8.27 -18.28 -3.39
N TYR A 287 -8.27 -17.06 -2.85
CA TYR A 287 -8.45 -15.79 -3.57
C TYR A 287 -7.40 -14.80 -3.11
N SER A 288 -6.68 -14.23 -4.06
CA SER A 288 -5.75 -13.15 -3.78
C SER A 288 -6.49 -11.89 -3.32
N GLN A 289 -5.79 -10.99 -2.64
CA GLN A 289 -6.34 -9.67 -2.29
C GLN A 289 -6.91 -8.93 -3.50
N PHE A 290 -6.36 -9.15 -4.68
CA PHE A 290 -6.81 -8.53 -5.94
C PHE A 290 -8.13 -9.12 -6.42
N ASP A 291 -8.30 -10.44 -6.33
CA ASP A 291 -9.56 -11.12 -6.67
C ASP A 291 -10.66 -10.73 -5.70
N ILE A 292 -10.33 -10.60 -4.42
CA ILE A 292 -11.25 -10.13 -3.38
C ILE A 292 -11.68 -8.68 -3.68
N HIS A 293 -10.71 -7.79 -3.91
CA HIS A 293 -11.01 -6.38 -4.19
C HIS A 293 -11.86 -6.21 -5.46
N ALA A 294 -11.52 -6.91 -6.52
CA ALA A 294 -12.29 -6.89 -7.77
C ALA A 294 -13.74 -7.35 -7.57
N ARG A 295 -14.00 -8.39 -6.76
CA ARG A 295 -15.35 -8.84 -6.42
C ARG A 295 -16.14 -7.80 -5.64
N VAL A 296 -15.54 -7.23 -4.60
CA VAL A 296 -16.18 -6.19 -3.78
C VAL A 296 -16.49 -4.96 -4.60
N LEU A 297 -15.55 -4.52 -5.44
CA LEU A 297 -15.72 -3.41 -6.36
C LEU A 297 -16.93 -3.62 -7.29
N LEU A 298 -17.09 -4.83 -7.82
CA LEU A 298 -18.20 -5.18 -8.71
C LEU A 298 -19.51 -5.49 -7.95
N GLY A 299 -19.51 -5.46 -6.62
CA GLY A 299 -20.66 -5.81 -5.80
C GLY A 299 -21.04 -7.30 -5.87
N MET A 300 -20.08 -8.16 -6.23
CA MET A 300 -20.26 -9.60 -6.26
C MET A 300 -20.18 -10.19 -4.84
N PRO A 301 -20.91 -11.28 -4.56
CA PRO A 301 -20.79 -11.99 -3.30
C PRO A 301 -19.33 -12.45 -3.07
N LEU A 302 -18.85 -12.30 -1.84
CA LEU A 302 -17.55 -12.83 -1.46
C LEU A 302 -17.69 -14.32 -1.14
N PRO A 303 -16.81 -15.15 -1.72
CA PRO A 303 -16.70 -16.54 -1.28
C PRO A 303 -16.00 -16.59 0.09
N GLU A 304 -16.03 -17.76 0.72
CA GLU A 304 -15.23 -17.99 1.90
C GLU A 304 -13.74 -17.88 1.57
N ILE A 305 -13.05 -16.98 2.28
CA ILE A 305 -11.61 -16.78 2.13
C ILE A 305 -10.91 -17.83 3.00
N LYS A 306 -10.09 -18.67 2.35
CA LYS A 306 -9.38 -19.77 3.02
C LYS A 306 -7.88 -19.65 2.81
N LEU A 307 -7.15 -19.81 3.90
CA LEU A 307 -5.72 -20.10 3.82
C LEU A 307 -5.56 -21.55 3.34
N LEU A 308 -4.93 -21.75 2.18
CA LEU A 308 -4.72 -23.08 1.60
C LEU A 308 -3.39 -23.71 2.05
N GLN A 309 -2.38 -22.85 2.23
CA GLN A 309 -1.03 -23.25 2.60
C GLN A 309 -0.26 -22.09 3.21
N SER A 310 0.83 -22.40 3.91
CA SER A 310 1.80 -21.37 4.31
C SER A 310 2.56 -20.85 3.10
N GLY A 311 3.06 -19.62 3.20
CA GLY A 311 3.90 -19.06 2.16
C GLY A 311 4.50 -17.71 2.56
N ALA A 312 5.41 -17.25 1.71
CA ALA A 312 6.05 -15.97 1.84
C ALA A 312 6.24 -15.32 0.47
N SER A 313 6.32 -13.98 0.48
CA SER A 313 6.73 -13.21 -0.69
C SER A 313 7.98 -12.38 -0.36
N HIS A 314 8.86 -12.22 -1.33
CA HIS A 314 10.07 -11.40 -1.22
C HIS A 314 10.27 -10.58 -2.49
N VAL A 315 10.59 -9.30 -2.35
CA VAL A 315 10.78 -8.39 -3.49
C VAL A 315 12.04 -8.72 -4.29
N ILE A 316 11.96 -8.48 -5.60
CA ILE A 316 13.09 -8.43 -6.51
C ILE A 316 13.42 -6.95 -6.74
N LEU A 317 14.59 -6.50 -6.29
CA LEU A 317 14.99 -5.10 -6.34
C LEU A 317 16.01 -4.82 -7.44
N ALA A 318 15.84 -3.69 -8.15
CA ALA A 318 16.91 -3.13 -8.96
C ALA A 318 18.04 -2.62 -8.06
N LYS A 319 19.29 -2.87 -8.46
CA LYS A 319 20.48 -2.43 -7.73
C LYS A 319 21.14 -1.20 -8.32
N GLU A 320 20.69 -0.77 -9.48
CA GLU A 320 21.26 0.35 -10.25
C GLU A 320 20.17 1.28 -10.82
N ASN A 321 20.61 2.43 -11.33
CA ASN A 321 19.77 3.34 -12.08
C ASN A 321 20.08 3.19 -13.57
N ALA A 322 19.09 2.95 -14.41
CA ALA A 322 19.23 2.92 -15.85
C ALA A 322 17.92 3.32 -16.53
N THR A 323 18.05 4.08 -17.64
CA THR A 323 16.94 4.49 -18.51
C THR A 323 17.07 3.72 -19.81
N GLY A 324 16.50 2.64 -20.02
CA GLY A 324 16.60 1.83 -21.23
C GLY A 324 16.26 0.39 -20.93
N ASP A 325 16.55 -0.46 -21.88
CA ASP A 325 16.28 -1.88 -21.77
C ASP A 325 17.08 -2.49 -20.61
N TYR A 326 16.43 -3.39 -19.91
CA TYR A 326 17.04 -4.20 -18.86
C TYR A 326 16.73 -5.68 -19.08
N ILE A 327 17.51 -6.52 -18.45
CA ILE A 327 17.32 -7.97 -18.44
C ILE A 327 17.11 -8.45 -17.01
N ILE A 328 16.41 -9.56 -16.92
CA ILE A 328 16.20 -10.29 -15.67
C ILE A 328 16.83 -11.66 -15.86
N GLU A 329 17.85 -11.95 -15.09
CA GLU A 329 18.58 -13.22 -15.11
C GLU A 329 18.29 -14.04 -13.84
N GLY A 330 18.54 -15.34 -13.87
CA GLY A 330 18.46 -16.21 -12.71
C GLY A 330 17.07 -16.73 -12.38
N ILE A 331 16.08 -16.47 -13.24
CA ILE A 331 14.71 -16.99 -13.05
C ILE A 331 14.70 -18.50 -13.09
N GLU A 332 15.38 -19.11 -14.07
CA GLU A 332 15.46 -20.56 -14.23
C GLU A 332 16.06 -21.22 -12.99
N GLN A 333 17.15 -20.66 -12.46
CA GLN A 333 17.81 -21.15 -11.25
C GLN A 333 16.93 -20.98 -9.99
N ALA A 334 16.12 -19.91 -9.94
CA ALA A 334 15.17 -19.71 -8.84
C ALA A 334 14.05 -20.76 -8.88
N LEU A 335 13.58 -21.13 -10.08
CA LEU A 335 12.50 -22.10 -10.32
C LEU A 335 12.94 -23.57 -10.24
N GLU A 336 14.23 -23.88 -10.02
CA GLU A 336 14.67 -25.24 -9.68
C GLU A 336 13.97 -25.78 -8.43
N ASP A 337 13.68 -24.88 -7.46
CA ASP A 337 12.78 -25.20 -6.36
C ASP A 337 11.33 -25.13 -6.84
N LYS A 338 10.66 -26.27 -6.89
CA LYS A 338 9.29 -26.42 -7.41
C LYS A 338 8.22 -25.73 -6.57
N SER A 339 8.55 -25.26 -5.37
CA SER A 339 7.65 -24.46 -4.52
C SER A 339 7.75 -22.96 -4.80
N VAL A 340 8.63 -22.53 -5.71
CA VAL A 340 8.86 -21.13 -6.05
C VAL A 340 8.01 -20.71 -7.24
N ASP A 341 7.36 -19.56 -7.11
CA ASP A 341 6.69 -18.83 -8.19
C ASP A 341 7.17 -17.37 -8.18
N PHE A 342 6.90 -16.60 -9.22
CA PHE A 342 7.35 -15.22 -9.30
C PHE A 342 6.39 -14.35 -10.11
N ARG A 343 6.49 -13.02 -9.90
CA ARG A 343 5.82 -12.02 -10.73
C ARG A 343 6.82 -10.96 -11.12
N VAL A 344 6.92 -10.65 -12.41
CA VAL A 344 7.65 -9.51 -12.95
C VAL A 344 6.67 -8.37 -13.17
N PHE A 345 6.96 -7.21 -12.57
CA PHE A 345 6.04 -6.08 -12.66
C PHE A 345 6.05 -5.40 -14.02
N GLY A 346 7.20 -5.43 -14.73
CA GLY A 346 7.31 -4.82 -16.05
C GLY A 346 7.49 -3.29 -15.99
N LYS A 347 8.13 -2.76 -14.95
CA LYS A 347 8.42 -1.32 -14.86
C LYS A 347 9.40 -0.90 -15.96
N PRO A 348 9.19 0.23 -16.67
CA PRO A 348 9.90 0.54 -17.90
C PRO A 348 11.35 1.01 -17.71
N PHE A 349 11.82 1.25 -16.48
CA PHE A 349 13.19 1.69 -16.21
C PHE A 349 13.66 1.22 -14.82
N LEU A 350 14.97 1.15 -14.62
CA LEU A 350 15.60 0.82 -13.36
C LEU A 350 15.83 2.07 -12.51
N LYS A 351 15.56 1.93 -11.23
CA LYS A 351 15.97 2.87 -10.18
C LYS A 351 16.44 2.05 -9.00
N SER A 352 17.56 2.41 -8.40
CA SER A 352 18.12 1.72 -7.24
C SER A 352 17.03 1.53 -6.17
N TYR A 353 16.90 0.32 -5.66
CA TYR A 353 15.88 -0.15 -4.73
C TYR A 353 14.44 -0.17 -5.27
N ARG A 354 14.21 0.09 -6.57
CA ARG A 354 12.88 -0.07 -7.16
C ARG A 354 12.51 -1.54 -7.19
N ARG A 355 11.31 -1.87 -6.71
CA ARG A 355 10.76 -3.22 -6.79
C ARG A 355 10.42 -3.53 -8.24
N MET A 356 11.05 -4.54 -8.80
CA MET A 356 10.90 -4.97 -10.20
C MET A 356 10.05 -6.24 -10.33
N GLY A 357 9.88 -6.95 -9.22
CA GLY A 357 9.11 -8.17 -9.15
C GLY A 357 8.97 -8.67 -7.72
N VAL A 358 8.34 -9.81 -7.57
CA VAL A 358 8.18 -10.52 -6.31
C VAL A 358 8.36 -12.02 -6.55
N VAL A 359 9.05 -12.69 -5.64
CA VAL A 359 9.09 -14.13 -5.52
C VAL A 359 8.06 -14.57 -4.50
N LEU A 360 7.38 -15.67 -4.77
CA LEU A 360 6.43 -16.34 -3.89
C LEU A 360 6.95 -17.75 -3.61
N ALA A 361 6.93 -18.21 -2.37
CA ALA A 361 7.39 -19.54 -2.00
C ALA A 361 6.69 -20.07 -0.75
N GLU A 362 6.84 -21.35 -0.44
CA GLU A 362 6.18 -21.99 0.70
C GLU A 362 6.62 -21.46 2.08
N ASN A 363 7.78 -20.80 2.13
CA ASN A 363 8.30 -20.15 3.34
C ASN A 363 9.29 -19.03 3.02
N LEU A 364 9.62 -18.25 4.04
CA LEU A 364 10.45 -17.05 3.89
C LEU A 364 11.89 -17.36 3.48
N GLU A 365 12.47 -18.46 3.95
CA GLU A 365 13.82 -18.85 3.62
C GLU A 365 13.95 -19.13 2.11
N LYS A 366 13.03 -19.93 1.57
CA LYS A 366 12.97 -20.23 0.14
C LYS A 366 12.69 -18.97 -0.70
N ALA A 367 11.77 -18.11 -0.27
CA ALA A 367 11.50 -16.85 -0.97
C ALA A 367 12.75 -15.94 -1.04
N LYS A 368 13.49 -15.82 0.07
CA LYS A 368 14.75 -15.06 0.12
C LYS A 368 15.84 -15.68 -0.76
N SER A 369 16.01 -17.00 -0.68
CA SER A 369 17.01 -17.72 -1.47
C SER A 369 16.74 -17.60 -2.98
N ALA A 370 15.49 -17.75 -3.39
CA ALA A 370 15.09 -17.60 -4.79
C ALA A 370 15.24 -16.16 -5.28
N ALA A 371 14.80 -15.17 -4.48
CA ALA A 371 14.95 -13.76 -4.83
C ALA A 371 16.43 -13.32 -4.99
N ALA A 372 17.33 -13.92 -4.20
CA ALA A 372 18.77 -13.66 -4.28
C ALA A 372 19.40 -14.14 -5.60
N LYS A 373 18.83 -15.15 -6.23
CA LYS A 373 19.29 -15.68 -7.54
C LYS A 373 18.86 -14.76 -8.70
N ILE A 374 17.77 -14.00 -8.54
CA ILE A 374 17.21 -13.16 -9.60
C ILE A 374 17.90 -11.81 -9.61
N ILE A 375 18.53 -11.48 -10.73
CA ILE A 375 19.28 -10.24 -10.92
C ILE A 375 18.60 -9.41 -12.00
N VAL A 376 18.33 -8.15 -11.69
CA VAL A 376 17.80 -7.17 -12.63
C VAL A 376 18.93 -6.18 -12.93
N LYS A 377 19.35 -6.09 -14.18
CA LYS A 377 20.45 -5.25 -14.61
C LYS A 377 20.19 -4.60 -15.97
N SER A 378 20.86 -3.48 -16.23
CA SER A 378 20.87 -2.84 -17.55
C SER A 378 21.38 -3.81 -18.62
N LYS A 379 20.89 -3.63 -19.83
CA LYS A 379 21.29 -4.45 -21.00
C LYS A 379 22.63 -4.01 -21.59
N ASN A 380 23.17 -2.89 -21.12
CA ASN A 380 24.44 -2.28 -21.56
C ASN A 380 25.54 -2.54 -20.54
#